data_b5cf376c7204821c282f4568099531f5
#
_entry.id   b5cf376c7204821c282f4568099531f5
#
_cell.length_a   1.000
_cell.length_b   1.000
_cell.length_c   1.000
_cell.angle_alpha   90.00
_cell.angle_beta   90.00
_cell.angle_gamma   90.00
#
_symmetry.space_group_name_H-M   'P 1'
#
loop_
_entity.id
_entity.type
_entity.pdbx_description
1 polymer ?
#
loop_
_entity_poly.entity_id
_entity_poly.type
_entity_poly.pdbx_seq_one_letter_code
_entity_poly.pdbx_strand_id
1 'polypeptide(L)'
;MSQKKLKIVVFSDYICPFCYIGFYRVEQLKKNYNIEVEWRPFEIHPETPKEGSELSNLPYPKEYLDMMKANIKRLADDVGISLKLSEKLPNSRLALYLSEFARKNGKFEEFHKLVFDSYWKEGKDIGDQTLLLALAESVGLNKKEILDYINSEEPKSELTKSLRDLRQYGINGVPTFIIGDKIVVGAQPYDVFKKVIENTLQNEVVI
;
A
#
# COMPACT_ATOMS: atom_id res chain seq x y z
N MET A 1 29.35 14.48 -3.42
CA MET A 1 28.31 14.60 -4.46
C MET A 1 27.04 13.98 -3.89
N SER A 2 25.96 14.75 -3.76
CA SER A 2 24.68 14.21 -3.31
C SER A 2 24.20 13.22 -4.37
N GLN A 3 24.12 11.92 -4.03
CA GLN A 3 23.50 10.93 -4.93
C GLN A 3 22.07 11.39 -5.23
N LYS A 4 21.73 11.52 -6.52
CA LYS A 4 20.39 11.85 -6.96
C LYS A 4 19.41 10.84 -6.37
N LYS A 5 18.33 11.34 -5.78
CA LYS A 5 17.30 10.53 -5.15
C LYS A 5 16.38 9.93 -6.22
N LEU A 6 16.36 8.61 -6.34
CA LEU A 6 15.47 7.92 -7.29
C LEU A 6 14.05 7.88 -6.75
N LYS A 7 13.10 8.41 -7.53
CA LYS A 7 11.69 8.37 -7.17
C LYS A 7 11.05 7.06 -7.60
N ILE A 8 10.33 6.43 -6.67
CA ILE A 8 9.49 5.24 -6.90
C ILE A 8 8.05 5.61 -6.55
N VAL A 9 7.12 5.42 -7.50
CA VAL A 9 5.69 5.55 -7.23
C VAL A 9 5.10 4.16 -7.01
N VAL A 10 4.33 3.98 -5.92
CA VAL A 10 3.75 2.68 -5.54
C VAL A 10 2.24 2.82 -5.39
N PHE A 11 1.49 2.10 -6.19
CA PHE A 11 0.04 1.95 -5.99
C PHE A 11 -0.22 0.78 -5.05
N SER A 12 -1.07 1.01 -4.03
CA SER A 12 -1.22 0.09 -2.91
C SER A 12 -2.60 0.16 -2.25
N ASP A 13 -3.04 -0.98 -1.68
CA ASP A 13 -4.18 -1.06 -0.77
C ASP A 13 -3.77 -1.76 0.53
N TYR A 14 -4.31 -1.32 1.64
CA TYR A 14 -4.03 -1.89 2.96
C TYR A 14 -4.52 -3.34 3.13
N ILE A 15 -5.59 -3.73 2.44
CA ILE A 15 -6.14 -5.10 2.49
C ILE A 15 -5.43 -6.09 1.57
N CYS A 16 -4.49 -5.62 0.75
CA CYS A 16 -3.74 -6.48 -0.15
C CYS A 16 -2.49 -7.04 0.57
N PRO A 17 -2.36 -8.38 0.77
CA PRO A 17 -1.21 -8.97 1.45
C PRO A 17 0.09 -8.73 0.69
N PHE A 18 0.04 -8.72 -0.63
CA PHE A 18 1.21 -8.42 -1.46
C PHE A 18 1.66 -6.96 -1.34
N CYS A 19 0.73 -6.03 -1.05
CA CYS A 19 1.08 -4.63 -0.76
C CYS A 19 1.84 -4.49 0.57
N TYR A 20 1.43 -5.24 1.59
CA TYR A 20 2.14 -5.29 2.86
C TYR A 20 3.55 -5.86 2.71
N ILE A 21 3.70 -6.96 1.95
CA ILE A 21 5.02 -7.51 1.60
C ILE A 21 5.83 -6.48 0.80
N GLY A 22 5.20 -5.81 -0.16
CA GLY A 22 5.80 -4.73 -0.95
C GLY A 22 6.31 -3.56 -0.12
N PHE A 23 5.57 -3.20 0.94
CA PHE A 23 6.01 -2.19 1.91
C PHE A 23 7.35 -2.59 2.56
N TYR A 24 7.47 -3.83 3.06
CA TYR A 24 8.72 -4.31 3.65
C TYR A 24 9.85 -4.46 2.61
N ARG A 25 9.50 -4.80 1.37
CA ARG A 25 10.48 -4.80 0.26
C ARG A 25 11.06 -3.41 0.03
N VAL A 26 10.22 -2.38 0.04
CA VAL A 26 10.66 -0.98 -0.05
C VAL A 26 11.58 -0.62 1.11
N GLU A 27 11.26 -1.04 2.33
CA GLU A 27 12.12 -0.80 3.50
C GLU A 27 13.50 -1.50 3.38
N GLN A 28 13.56 -2.67 2.74
CA GLN A 28 14.84 -3.31 2.41
C GLN A 28 15.63 -2.51 1.36
N LEU A 29 14.95 -1.99 0.33
CA LEU A 29 15.58 -1.19 -0.73
C LEU A 29 16.13 0.14 -0.19
N LYS A 30 15.41 0.81 0.71
CA LYS A 30 15.85 2.06 1.37
C LYS A 30 17.18 1.91 2.11
N LYS A 31 17.55 0.70 2.54
CA LYS A 31 18.85 0.45 3.22
C LYS A 31 20.05 0.53 2.27
N ASN A 32 19.84 0.28 0.98
CA ASN A 32 20.91 0.14 0.00
C ASN A 32 20.87 1.21 -1.09
N TYR A 33 19.74 1.91 -1.26
CA TYR A 33 19.53 2.89 -2.32
C TYR A 33 18.96 4.19 -1.76
N ASN A 34 19.44 5.32 -2.29
CA ASN A 34 18.85 6.64 -2.00
C ASN A 34 17.56 6.80 -2.81
N ILE A 35 16.45 6.30 -2.28
CA ILE A 35 15.14 6.32 -2.94
C ILE A 35 14.14 7.18 -2.17
N GLU A 36 13.25 7.80 -2.93
CA GLU A 36 12.05 8.46 -2.42
C GLU A 36 10.83 7.71 -2.90
N VAL A 37 9.92 7.40 -1.99
CA VAL A 37 8.75 6.59 -2.31
C VAL A 37 7.49 7.42 -2.17
N GLU A 38 6.73 7.51 -3.26
CA GLU A 38 5.41 8.10 -3.29
C GLU A 38 4.36 6.98 -3.35
N TRP A 39 3.72 6.71 -2.22
CA TRP A 39 2.61 5.77 -2.16
C TRP A 39 1.33 6.43 -2.68
N ARG A 40 0.57 5.72 -3.50
CA ARG A 40 -0.71 6.17 -4.05
C ARG A 40 -1.82 5.19 -3.69
N PRO A 41 -2.99 5.69 -3.27
CA PRO A 41 -4.10 4.83 -2.89
C PRO A 41 -4.69 4.11 -4.11
N PHE A 42 -4.99 2.83 -3.93
CA PHE A 42 -5.76 2.03 -4.87
C PHE A 42 -6.72 1.14 -4.09
N GLU A 43 -8.00 1.30 -4.29
CA GLU A 43 -9.03 0.46 -3.64
C GLU A 43 -9.28 -0.78 -4.49
N ILE A 44 -8.77 -1.95 -4.03
CA ILE A 44 -8.83 -3.20 -4.80
C ILE A 44 -10.22 -3.83 -4.80
N HIS A 45 -11.01 -3.61 -3.73
CA HIS A 45 -12.37 -4.11 -3.55
C HIS A 45 -13.35 -2.97 -3.21
N PRO A 46 -13.63 -2.05 -4.17
CA PRO A 46 -14.51 -0.91 -3.92
C PRO A 46 -15.98 -1.29 -3.66
N GLU A 47 -16.35 -2.54 -4.01
CA GLU A 47 -17.65 -3.14 -3.78
C GLU A 47 -17.85 -3.61 -2.34
N THR A 48 -16.78 -3.73 -1.53
CA THR A 48 -16.89 -4.21 -0.14
C THR A 48 -17.76 -3.27 0.68
N PRO A 49 -18.84 -3.78 1.33
CA PRO A 49 -19.67 -2.97 2.22
C PRO A 49 -18.88 -2.32 3.35
N LYS A 50 -19.44 -1.26 3.96
CA LYS A 50 -18.77 -0.57 5.08
C LYS A 50 -18.46 -1.50 6.26
N GLU A 51 -19.30 -2.49 6.47
CA GLU A 51 -19.17 -3.50 7.54
C GLU A 51 -18.14 -4.57 7.21
N GLY A 52 -17.58 -4.55 6.01
CA GLY A 52 -16.72 -5.59 5.45
C GLY A 52 -17.52 -6.73 4.84
N SER A 53 -16.82 -7.76 4.39
CA SER A 53 -17.41 -9.00 3.89
C SER A 53 -16.57 -10.21 4.32
N GLU A 54 -17.11 -11.42 4.14
CA GLU A 54 -16.30 -12.63 4.29
C GLU A 54 -15.40 -12.81 3.07
N LEU A 55 -14.16 -13.25 3.30
CA LEU A 55 -13.19 -13.52 2.22
C LEU A 55 -13.71 -14.61 1.26
N SER A 56 -14.53 -15.54 1.78
CA SER A 56 -15.19 -16.59 1.02
C SER A 56 -16.19 -16.07 -0.02
N ASN A 57 -16.66 -14.83 0.11
CA ASN A 57 -17.55 -14.18 -0.86
C ASN A 57 -16.81 -13.68 -2.11
N LEU A 58 -15.49 -13.68 -2.10
CA LEU A 58 -14.71 -13.34 -3.28
C LEU A 58 -14.87 -14.43 -4.35
N PRO A 59 -14.91 -14.06 -5.64
CA PRO A 59 -15.18 -15.00 -6.74
C PRO A 59 -13.93 -15.82 -7.12
N TYR A 60 -13.22 -16.35 -6.11
CA TYR A 60 -12.01 -17.15 -6.32
C TYR A 60 -12.25 -18.62 -5.94
N PRO A 61 -11.87 -19.57 -6.80
CA PRO A 61 -11.86 -20.98 -6.47
C PRO A 61 -10.98 -21.28 -5.24
N LYS A 62 -11.36 -22.29 -4.45
CA LYS A 62 -10.62 -22.69 -3.25
C LYS A 62 -9.16 -22.99 -3.54
N GLU A 63 -8.89 -23.72 -4.61
CA GLU A 63 -7.54 -24.07 -5.04
C GLU A 63 -6.67 -22.85 -5.33
N TYR A 64 -7.28 -21.81 -5.91
CA TYR A 64 -6.61 -20.53 -6.13
C TYR A 64 -6.28 -19.83 -4.82
N LEU A 65 -7.21 -19.80 -3.86
CA LEU A 65 -6.97 -19.22 -2.52
C LEU A 65 -5.88 -19.96 -1.77
N ASP A 66 -5.81 -21.29 -1.87
CA ASP A 66 -4.77 -22.10 -1.23
C ASP A 66 -3.39 -21.85 -1.86
N MET A 67 -3.30 -21.77 -3.18
CA MET A 67 -2.09 -21.36 -3.89
C MET A 67 -1.65 -19.95 -3.50
N MET A 68 -2.60 -19.01 -3.41
CA MET A 68 -2.33 -17.63 -3.01
C MET A 68 -1.78 -17.56 -1.59
N LYS A 69 -2.38 -18.28 -0.62
CA LYS A 69 -1.89 -18.37 0.76
C LYS A 69 -0.46 -18.90 0.83
N ALA A 70 -0.14 -19.96 0.08
CA ALA A 70 1.21 -20.51 0.02
C ALA A 70 2.22 -19.50 -0.54
N ASN A 71 1.85 -18.78 -1.60
CA ASN A 71 2.70 -17.75 -2.20
C ASN A 71 2.90 -16.54 -1.26
N ILE A 72 1.84 -16.09 -0.58
CA ILE A 72 1.91 -15.04 0.45
C ILE A 72 2.92 -15.44 1.53
N LYS A 73 2.80 -16.67 2.06
CA LYS A 73 3.72 -17.16 3.09
C LYS A 73 5.18 -17.12 2.61
N ARG A 74 5.46 -17.67 1.45
CA ARG A 74 6.82 -17.69 0.87
C ARG A 74 7.40 -16.30 0.70
N LEU A 75 6.61 -15.34 0.17
CA LEU A 75 7.06 -13.96 -0.04
C LEU A 75 7.20 -13.19 1.27
N ALA A 76 6.39 -13.49 2.28
CA ALA A 76 6.48 -12.93 3.61
C ALA A 76 7.76 -13.39 4.33
N ASP A 77 8.06 -14.70 4.24
CA ASP A 77 9.29 -15.27 4.78
C ASP A 77 10.55 -14.60 4.15
N ASP A 78 10.52 -14.29 2.85
CA ASP A 78 11.61 -13.61 2.11
C ASP A 78 11.87 -12.17 2.60
N VAL A 79 10.87 -11.48 3.14
CA VAL A 79 11.04 -10.15 3.75
C VAL A 79 11.09 -10.19 5.28
N GLY A 80 11.04 -11.38 5.89
CA GLY A 80 11.18 -11.58 7.33
C GLY A 80 9.97 -11.16 8.15
N ILE A 81 8.75 -11.32 7.60
CA ILE A 81 7.50 -10.99 8.29
C ILE A 81 6.55 -12.18 8.36
N SER A 82 5.62 -12.11 9.30
CA SER A 82 4.46 -13.00 9.37
C SER A 82 3.18 -12.19 9.25
N LEU A 83 2.16 -12.75 8.57
CA LEU A 83 0.85 -12.13 8.42
C LEU A 83 -0.20 -12.94 9.18
N LYS A 84 -1.09 -12.22 9.87
CA LYS A 84 -2.35 -12.80 10.36
C LYS A 84 -3.36 -12.73 9.22
N LEU A 85 -3.67 -13.89 8.63
CA LEU A 85 -4.71 -13.98 7.62
C LEU A 85 -6.08 -13.96 8.32
N SER A 86 -6.91 -12.99 7.98
CA SER A 86 -8.30 -12.88 8.42
C SER A 86 -9.22 -13.54 7.41
N GLU A 87 -10.33 -14.09 7.88
CA GLU A 87 -11.43 -14.53 7.01
C GLU A 87 -12.38 -13.38 6.67
N LYS A 88 -12.28 -12.26 7.41
CA LYS A 88 -13.01 -11.03 7.12
C LYS A 88 -12.16 -10.11 6.24
N LEU A 89 -12.78 -9.63 5.16
CA LEU A 89 -12.26 -8.59 4.27
C LEU A 89 -12.84 -7.24 4.72
N PRO A 90 -12.07 -6.35 5.35
CA PRO A 90 -12.55 -5.03 5.74
C PRO A 90 -12.69 -4.10 4.53
N ASN A 91 -13.50 -3.06 4.66
CA ASN A 91 -13.51 -1.96 3.71
C ASN A 91 -12.30 -1.05 3.96
N SER A 92 -11.40 -0.92 2.98
CA SER A 92 -10.16 -0.15 3.11
C SER A 92 -10.31 1.35 2.82
N ARG A 93 -11.46 1.78 2.30
CA ARG A 93 -11.67 3.15 1.81
C ARG A 93 -11.32 4.23 2.82
N LEU A 94 -11.81 4.08 4.06
CA LEU A 94 -11.52 5.07 5.10
C LEU A 94 -10.04 5.11 5.47
N ALA A 95 -9.37 3.96 5.52
CA ALA A 95 -7.92 3.90 5.76
C ALA A 95 -7.12 4.59 4.64
N LEU A 96 -7.53 4.40 3.38
CA LEU A 96 -6.94 5.09 2.23
C LEU A 96 -7.17 6.61 2.30
N TYR A 97 -8.37 7.06 2.66
CA TYR A 97 -8.66 8.48 2.85
C TYR A 97 -7.79 9.10 3.95
N LEU A 98 -7.69 8.44 5.09
CA LEU A 98 -6.88 8.95 6.21
C LEU A 98 -5.38 8.92 5.90
N SER A 99 -4.90 8.03 5.05
CA SER A 99 -3.50 8.06 4.63
C SER A 99 -3.18 9.29 3.79
N GLU A 100 -4.11 9.75 2.95
CA GLU A 100 -3.93 11.01 2.20
C GLU A 100 -4.01 12.24 3.12
N PHE A 101 -4.91 12.22 4.11
CA PHE A 101 -4.91 13.24 5.16
C PHE A 101 -3.59 13.29 5.94
N ALA A 102 -3.07 12.12 6.32
CA ALA A 102 -1.77 12.00 6.99
C ALA A 102 -0.62 12.53 6.10
N ARG A 103 -0.68 12.30 4.78
CA ARG A 103 0.28 12.85 3.82
C ARG A 103 0.30 14.38 3.83
N LYS A 104 -0.87 15.02 3.80
CA LYS A 104 -1.01 16.47 3.83
C LYS A 104 -0.44 17.10 5.10
N ASN A 105 -0.46 16.33 6.19
CA ASN A 105 0.02 16.76 7.50
C ASN A 105 1.44 16.24 7.83
N GLY A 106 2.17 15.68 6.84
CA GLY A 106 3.54 15.20 7.03
C GLY A 106 3.67 13.97 7.95
N LYS A 107 2.58 13.19 8.09
CA LYS A 107 2.48 12.02 8.98
C LYS A 107 2.24 10.71 8.23
N PHE A 108 2.45 10.71 6.91
CA PHE A 108 2.14 9.57 6.07
C PHE A 108 2.90 8.29 6.47
N GLU A 109 4.21 8.36 6.60
CA GLU A 109 5.05 7.17 6.82
C GLU A 109 4.68 6.45 8.12
N GLU A 110 4.47 7.23 9.21
CA GLU A 110 4.08 6.69 10.51
C GLU A 110 2.68 6.06 10.44
N PHE A 111 1.72 6.80 9.89
CA PHE A 111 0.34 6.33 9.78
C PHE A 111 0.21 5.12 8.87
N HIS A 112 0.86 5.14 7.70
CA HIS A 112 0.86 4.06 6.72
C HIS A 112 1.35 2.74 7.31
N LYS A 113 2.48 2.80 8.05
CA LYS A 113 3.01 1.64 8.75
C LYS A 113 2.06 1.13 9.82
N LEU A 114 1.46 2.00 10.64
CA LEU A 114 0.54 1.63 11.71
C LEU A 114 -0.71 0.93 11.17
N VAL A 115 -1.29 1.42 10.08
CA VAL A 115 -2.48 0.80 9.46
C VAL A 115 -2.14 -0.60 8.95
N PHE A 116 -1.04 -0.76 8.22
CA PHE A 116 -0.59 -2.06 7.75
C PHE A 116 -0.32 -3.04 8.90
N ASP A 117 0.41 -2.61 9.92
CA ASP A 117 0.74 -3.45 11.07
C ASP A 117 -0.52 -3.82 11.87
N SER A 118 -1.46 -2.89 12.06
CA SER A 118 -2.73 -3.16 12.74
C SER A 118 -3.53 -4.25 12.04
N TYR A 119 -3.60 -4.24 10.73
CA TYR A 119 -4.32 -5.27 9.99
C TYR A 119 -3.54 -6.58 9.90
N TRP A 120 -2.30 -6.56 9.39
CA TRP A 120 -1.57 -7.76 9.05
C TRP A 120 -0.81 -8.42 10.19
N LYS A 121 -0.37 -7.67 11.21
CA LYS A 121 0.29 -8.23 12.40
C LYS A 121 -0.67 -8.45 13.55
N GLU A 122 -1.57 -7.49 13.79
CA GLU A 122 -2.43 -7.51 14.98
C GLU A 122 -3.79 -8.16 14.67
N GLY A 123 -4.19 -8.22 13.41
CA GLY A 123 -5.48 -8.78 12.94
C GLY A 123 -6.66 -7.90 13.29
N LYS A 124 -6.44 -6.58 13.42
CA LYS A 124 -7.49 -5.60 13.70
C LYS A 124 -8.25 -5.23 12.44
N ASP A 125 -9.53 -4.87 12.61
CA ASP A 125 -10.39 -4.45 11.50
C ASP A 125 -10.13 -2.99 11.12
N ILE A 126 -9.42 -2.75 10.02
CA ILE A 126 -9.16 -1.39 9.49
C ILE A 126 -10.37 -0.75 8.78
N GLY A 127 -11.51 -1.42 8.74
CA GLY A 127 -12.81 -0.81 8.41
C GLY A 127 -13.44 -0.09 9.60
N ASP A 128 -12.95 -0.34 10.82
CA ASP A 128 -13.44 0.33 12.04
C ASP A 128 -12.91 1.76 12.12
N GLN A 129 -13.82 2.73 12.02
CA GLN A 129 -13.51 4.16 12.14
C GLN A 129 -12.90 4.50 13.49
N THR A 130 -13.31 3.85 14.59
CA THR A 130 -12.80 4.12 15.93
C THR A 130 -11.31 3.76 16.01
N LEU A 131 -10.95 2.58 15.49
CA LEU A 131 -9.55 2.17 15.38
C LEU A 131 -8.74 3.16 14.55
N LEU A 132 -9.21 3.50 13.36
CA LEU A 132 -8.46 4.39 12.44
C LEU A 132 -8.26 5.79 13.02
N LEU A 133 -9.27 6.34 13.70
CA LEU A 133 -9.13 7.61 14.40
C LEU A 133 -8.10 7.54 15.51
N ALA A 134 -8.10 6.47 16.32
CA ALA A 134 -7.10 6.28 17.37
C ALA A 134 -5.67 6.16 16.81
N LEU A 135 -5.48 5.45 15.68
CA LEU A 135 -4.19 5.37 15.00
C LEU A 135 -3.74 6.74 14.48
N ALA A 136 -4.66 7.52 13.91
CA ALA A 136 -4.37 8.85 13.41
C ALA A 136 -4.00 9.83 14.53
N GLU A 137 -4.74 9.81 15.63
CA GLU A 137 -4.43 10.64 16.83
C GLU A 137 -3.07 10.24 17.43
N SER A 138 -2.69 8.95 17.42
CA SER A 138 -1.42 8.47 17.95
C SER A 138 -0.19 9.00 17.21
N VAL A 139 -0.34 9.40 15.94
CA VAL A 139 0.71 10.05 15.14
C VAL A 139 0.61 11.57 15.16
N GLY A 140 -0.28 12.13 16.00
CA GLY A 140 -0.42 13.57 16.21
C GLY A 140 -1.37 14.29 15.25
N LEU A 141 -2.24 13.54 14.55
CA LEU A 141 -3.28 14.15 13.72
C LEU A 141 -4.48 14.61 14.56
N ASN A 142 -5.07 15.75 14.19
CA ASN A 142 -6.20 16.33 14.91
C ASN A 142 -7.52 15.66 14.51
N LYS A 143 -8.23 15.10 15.50
CA LYS A 143 -9.50 14.37 15.28
C LYS A 143 -10.58 15.21 14.59
N LYS A 144 -10.71 16.50 14.97
CA LYS A 144 -11.71 17.38 14.36
C LYS A 144 -11.41 17.60 12.89
N GLU A 145 -10.16 17.89 12.55
CA GLU A 145 -9.72 18.10 11.17
C GLU A 145 -9.87 16.85 10.33
N ILE A 146 -9.63 15.65 10.91
CA ILE A 146 -9.90 14.36 10.28
C ILE A 146 -11.37 14.23 9.94
N LEU A 147 -12.27 14.52 10.90
CA LEU A 147 -13.71 14.40 10.69
C LEU A 147 -14.21 15.39 9.63
N ASP A 148 -13.69 16.61 9.62
CA ASP A 148 -14.00 17.60 8.59
C ASP A 148 -13.52 17.13 7.21
N TYR A 149 -12.33 16.54 7.11
CA TYR A 149 -11.76 16.03 5.88
C TYR A 149 -12.56 14.83 5.30
N ILE A 150 -12.87 13.81 6.11
CA ILE A 150 -13.60 12.63 5.64
C ILE A 150 -15.04 12.90 5.22
N ASN A 151 -15.64 14.00 5.73
CA ASN A 151 -16.98 14.44 5.35
C ASN A 151 -16.99 15.40 4.14
N SER A 152 -15.82 15.76 3.61
CA SER A 152 -15.67 16.57 2.40
C SER A 152 -15.62 15.70 1.14
N GLU A 153 -15.67 16.33 -0.05
CA GLU A 153 -15.48 15.62 -1.33
C GLU A 153 -13.99 15.36 -1.66
N GLU A 154 -13.08 15.91 -0.88
CA GLU A 154 -11.65 15.88 -1.16
C GLU A 154 -11.06 14.45 -1.18
N PRO A 155 -11.29 13.58 -0.16
CA PRO A 155 -10.73 12.23 -0.15
C PRO A 155 -11.20 11.38 -1.35
N LYS A 156 -12.46 11.53 -1.74
CA LYS A 156 -13.02 10.84 -2.90
C LYS A 156 -12.38 11.33 -4.21
N SER A 157 -12.15 12.64 -4.32
CA SER A 157 -11.48 13.23 -5.47
C SER A 157 -10.04 12.71 -5.61
N GLU A 158 -9.30 12.59 -4.50
CA GLU A 158 -7.92 12.10 -4.48
C GLU A 158 -7.83 10.62 -4.87
N LEU A 159 -8.69 9.77 -4.32
CA LEU A 159 -8.76 8.37 -4.71
C LEU A 159 -9.10 8.22 -6.21
N THR A 160 -10.07 9.00 -6.70
CA THR A 160 -10.46 9.01 -8.12
C THR A 160 -9.30 9.44 -9.02
N LYS A 161 -8.52 10.44 -8.59
CA LYS A 161 -7.33 10.89 -9.32
C LYS A 161 -6.29 9.77 -9.38
N SER A 162 -6.00 9.12 -8.27
CA SER A 162 -5.05 8.00 -8.22
C SER A 162 -5.46 6.86 -9.16
N LEU A 163 -6.74 6.50 -9.19
CA LEU A 163 -7.29 5.50 -10.10
C LEU A 163 -7.16 5.91 -11.59
N ARG A 164 -7.35 7.20 -11.90
CA ARG A 164 -7.16 7.73 -13.25
C ARG A 164 -5.71 7.64 -13.70
N ASP A 165 -4.79 8.07 -12.83
CA ASP A 165 -3.36 8.00 -13.12
C ASP A 165 -2.93 6.55 -13.38
N LEU A 166 -3.39 5.61 -12.56
CA LEU A 166 -3.11 4.18 -12.73
C LEU A 166 -3.59 3.63 -14.07
N ARG A 167 -4.80 4.01 -14.51
CA ARG A 167 -5.34 3.60 -15.83
C ARG A 167 -4.52 4.09 -16.99
N GLN A 168 -3.91 5.28 -16.89
CA GLN A 168 -3.02 5.82 -17.94
C GLN A 168 -1.78 4.95 -18.14
N TYR A 169 -1.31 4.27 -17.08
CA TYR A 169 -0.21 3.31 -17.15
C TYR A 169 -0.65 1.90 -17.57
N GLY A 170 -1.94 1.66 -17.84
CA GLY A 170 -2.47 0.33 -18.14
C GLY A 170 -2.39 -0.66 -16.97
N ILE A 171 -2.31 -0.16 -15.73
CA ILE A 171 -2.12 -0.97 -14.52
C ILE A 171 -3.49 -1.43 -14.00
N ASN A 172 -3.61 -2.73 -13.69
CA ASN A 172 -4.86 -3.37 -13.28
C ASN A 172 -4.76 -4.04 -11.90
N GLY A 173 -3.67 -3.85 -11.16
CA GLY A 173 -3.49 -4.53 -9.87
C GLY A 173 -2.42 -3.89 -9.00
N VAL A 174 -2.39 -4.30 -7.74
CA VAL A 174 -1.48 -3.80 -6.72
C VAL A 174 -0.80 -4.96 -5.97
N PRO A 175 0.41 -4.72 -5.41
CA PRO A 175 1.19 -3.51 -5.54
C PRO A 175 1.74 -3.35 -6.95
N THR A 176 1.81 -2.13 -7.44
CA THR A 176 2.53 -1.80 -8.67
C THR A 176 3.49 -0.67 -8.40
N PHE A 177 4.74 -0.85 -8.82
CA PHE A 177 5.84 0.07 -8.62
C PHE A 177 6.24 0.68 -9.96
N ILE A 178 6.33 2.00 -10.03
CA ILE A 178 6.88 2.73 -11.17
C ILE A 178 8.25 3.25 -10.76
N ILE A 179 9.30 2.82 -11.46
CA ILE A 179 10.71 3.12 -11.19
C ILE A 179 11.31 3.69 -12.48
N GLY A 180 11.44 5.01 -12.55
CA GLY A 180 11.77 5.69 -13.79
C GLY A 180 10.70 5.42 -14.87
N ASP A 181 11.10 4.81 -15.99
CA ASP A 181 10.22 4.38 -17.10
C ASP A 181 9.74 2.92 -16.98
N LYS A 182 10.13 2.22 -15.91
CA LYS A 182 9.83 0.79 -15.72
C LYS A 182 8.66 0.57 -14.76
N ILE A 183 7.87 -0.46 -15.05
CA ILE A 183 6.75 -0.90 -14.20
C ILE A 183 7.07 -2.29 -13.67
N VAL A 184 7.01 -2.44 -12.34
CA VAL A 184 7.14 -3.73 -11.64
C VAL A 184 5.81 -4.03 -10.96
N VAL A 185 5.17 -5.12 -11.35
CA VAL A 185 3.88 -5.56 -10.81
C VAL A 185 4.08 -6.66 -9.76
N GLY A 186 3.39 -6.54 -8.63
CA GLY A 186 3.43 -7.51 -7.54
C GLY A 186 4.63 -7.36 -6.60
N ALA A 187 4.59 -8.09 -5.50
CA ALA A 187 5.67 -8.15 -4.51
C ALA A 187 6.82 -9.04 -5.01
N GLN A 188 7.52 -8.59 -6.04
CA GLN A 188 8.62 -9.33 -6.65
C GLN A 188 9.79 -9.57 -5.67
N PRO A 189 10.66 -10.57 -5.92
CA PRO A 189 11.90 -10.76 -5.17
C PRO A 189 12.81 -9.52 -5.21
N TYR A 190 13.66 -9.38 -4.18
CA TYR A 190 14.57 -8.23 -4.05
C TYR A 190 15.44 -8.01 -5.30
N ASP A 191 15.98 -9.08 -5.90
CA ASP A 191 16.87 -8.97 -7.06
C ASP A 191 16.19 -8.40 -8.31
N VAL A 192 14.87 -8.58 -8.45
CA VAL A 192 14.11 -7.96 -9.54
C VAL A 192 14.13 -6.44 -9.37
N PHE A 193 13.81 -5.93 -8.17
CA PHE A 193 13.85 -4.50 -7.87
C PHE A 193 15.27 -3.94 -7.99
N LYS A 194 16.26 -4.64 -7.43
CA LYS A 194 17.67 -4.29 -7.54
C LYS A 194 18.07 -4.05 -8.99
N LYS A 195 17.80 -5.03 -9.85
CA LYS A 195 18.14 -4.94 -11.29
C LYS A 195 17.45 -3.75 -11.97
N VAL A 196 16.18 -3.49 -11.68
CA VAL A 196 15.44 -2.37 -12.26
C VAL A 196 16.01 -1.04 -11.78
N ILE A 197 16.28 -0.90 -10.47
CA ILE A 197 16.86 0.32 -9.89
C ILE A 197 18.25 0.61 -10.46
N GLU A 198 19.12 -0.39 -10.50
CA GLU A 198 20.48 -0.24 -11.02
C GLU A 198 20.49 0.17 -12.50
N ASN A 199 19.67 -0.46 -13.32
CA ASN A 199 19.52 -0.10 -14.73
C ASN A 199 18.97 1.33 -14.90
N THR A 200 17.99 1.75 -14.08
CA THR A 200 17.43 3.09 -14.14
C THR A 200 18.49 4.14 -13.77
N LEU A 201 19.24 3.90 -12.71
CA LEU A 201 20.31 4.81 -12.26
C LEU A 201 21.44 4.92 -13.30
N GLN A 202 21.80 3.83 -13.99
CA GLN A 202 22.81 3.85 -15.06
C GLN A 202 22.35 4.66 -16.27
N ASN A 203 21.09 4.52 -16.69
CA ASN A 203 20.55 5.25 -17.84
C ASN A 203 20.40 6.77 -17.58
N GLU A 204 20.25 7.19 -16.31
CA GLU A 204 20.19 8.60 -15.93
C GLU A 204 21.58 9.27 -15.90
N VAL A 205 22.66 8.51 -15.89
CA VAL A 205 24.06 9.04 -15.88
C VAL A 205 24.57 9.32 -17.29
N VAL A 206 23.90 8.82 -18.32
CA VAL A 206 24.37 8.92 -19.74
C VAL A 206 23.78 10.14 -20.47
N ILE A 207 23.03 11.01 -19.80
CA ILE A 207 22.54 12.30 -20.31
C ILE A 207 23.22 13.43 -19.57
#